data_e984b4208b72f271953d476f713ea89f
#
_entry.id   e984b4208b72f271953d476f713ea89f
#
_cell.length_a   1.000
_cell.length_b   1.000
_cell.length_c   1.000
_cell.angle_alpha   90.00
_cell.angle_beta   90.00
_cell.angle_gamma   90.00
#
_symmetry.space_group_name_H-M   'P 1'
#
loop_
_entity.id
_entity.type
_entity.pdbx_description
1 polymer ?
#
loop_
_entity_poly.entity_id
_entity_poly.type
_entity_poly.pdbx_seq_one_letter_code
_entity_poly.pdbx_strand_id
1 'polypeptide(L)' 'MKELKRFTVQEFQEDFDDLISRVENGESFLIDGEYGTVVIVPHEDYAELL' A
#
# COMPACT_ATOMS: atom_id res chain seq x y z
N MET A 1 9.41 -10.82 -11.61
CA MET A 1 8.68 -9.61 -11.30
C MET A 1 7.83 -9.83 -10.05
N LYS A 2 7.91 -8.93 -9.09
CA LYS A 2 7.14 -9.08 -7.86
C LYS A 2 5.74 -8.54 -8.04
N GLU A 3 4.78 -9.32 -7.60
CA GLU A 3 3.42 -8.86 -7.55
C GLU A 3 3.19 -8.18 -6.21
N LEU A 4 2.45 -7.07 -6.22
CA LEU A 4 2.10 -6.39 -4.99
C LEU A 4 0.93 -7.13 -4.34
N LYS A 5 0.96 -7.23 -3.02
CA LYS A 5 -0.16 -7.79 -2.28
C LYS A 5 -1.35 -6.84 -2.36
N ARG A 6 -2.53 -7.40 -2.35
CA ARG A 6 -3.77 -6.63 -2.41
C ARG A 6 -4.55 -6.78 -1.12
N PHE A 7 -5.13 -5.69 -0.68
CA PHE A 7 -5.97 -5.67 0.52
C PHE A 7 -7.24 -4.92 0.20
N THR A 8 -8.32 -5.27 0.88
CA THR A 8 -9.52 -4.46 0.82
C THR A 8 -9.36 -3.27 1.76
N VAL A 9 -10.23 -2.26 1.60
CA VAL A 9 -10.23 -1.12 2.52
C VAL A 9 -10.42 -1.60 3.95
N GLN A 10 -11.33 -2.57 4.15
CA GLN A 10 -11.60 -3.08 5.48
C GLN A 10 -10.37 -3.73 6.08
N GLU A 11 -9.67 -4.56 5.31
CA GLU A 11 -8.44 -5.20 5.78
C GLU A 11 -7.38 -4.16 6.12
N PHE A 12 -7.26 -3.13 5.28
CA PHE A 12 -6.31 -2.07 5.51
C PHE A 12 -6.63 -1.32 6.81
N GLN A 13 -7.90 -1.06 7.07
CA GLN A 13 -8.30 -0.38 8.30
C GLN A 13 -8.00 -1.23 9.53
N GLU A 14 -8.23 -2.55 9.44
CA GLU A 14 -8.02 -3.44 10.58
C GLU A 14 -6.55 -3.58 10.93
N ASP A 15 -5.69 -3.58 9.92
CA ASP A 15 -4.25 -3.78 10.11
C ASP A 15 -3.45 -2.51 9.81
N PHE A 16 -4.07 -1.36 9.96
CA PHE A 16 -3.50 -0.09 9.53
C PHE A 16 -2.08 0.15 10.05
N ASP A 17 -1.90 0.01 11.37
CA ASP A 17 -0.60 0.29 11.98
C ASP A 17 0.48 -0.67 11.46
N ASP A 18 0.13 -1.95 11.32
CA ASP A 18 1.07 -2.93 10.82
C ASP A 18 1.44 -2.65 9.36
N LEU A 19 0.43 -2.38 8.53
CA LEU A 19 0.67 -2.14 7.11
C LEU A 19 1.48 -0.86 6.88
N ILE A 20 1.18 0.19 7.63
CA ILE A 20 1.95 1.43 7.53
C ILE A 20 3.41 1.20 7.93
N SER A 21 3.63 0.44 8.99
CA SER A 21 4.99 0.11 9.42
C SER A 21 5.75 -0.63 8.32
N ARG A 22 5.08 -1.54 7.63
CA ARG A 22 5.71 -2.31 6.56
C ARG A 22 6.04 -1.42 5.37
N VAL A 23 5.17 -0.45 5.06
CA VAL A 23 5.46 0.51 3.99
C VAL A 23 6.66 1.37 4.37
N GLU A 24 6.76 1.77 5.62
CA GLU A 24 7.92 2.52 6.09
C GLU A 24 9.21 1.72 5.94
N ASN A 25 9.10 0.40 5.94
CA ASN A 25 10.26 -0.49 5.74
C ASN A 25 10.50 -0.84 4.28
N GLY A 26 9.79 -0.20 3.36
CA GLY A 26 10.06 -0.35 1.94
C GLY A 26 9.08 -1.23 1.18
N GLU A 27 8.02 -1.74 1.82
CA GLU A 27 7.02 -2.54 1.13
C GLU A 27 5.97 -1.66 0.49
N SER A 28 5.29 -2.23 -0.50
CA SER A 28 4.21 -1.53 -1.20
C SER A 28 3.02 -2.47 -1.33
N PHE A 29 1.82 -1.90 -1.38
CA PHE A 29 0.59 -2.69 -1.45
C PHE A 29 -0.42 -2.02 -2.37
N LEU A 30 -1.34 -2.83 -2.86
CA LEU A 30 -2.52 -2.33 -3.56
C LEU A 30 -3.72 -2.39 -2.61
N ILE A 31 -4.51 -1.33 -2.61
CA ILE A 31 -5.74 -1.29 -1.82
C ILE A 31 -6.91 -1.21 -2.79
N ASP A 32 -7.78 -2.19 -2.76
CA ASP A 32 -8.95 -2.23 -3.65
C ASP A 32 -10.07 -1.45 -2.99
N GLY A 33 -10.30 -0.24 -3.49
CA GLY A 33 -11.34 0.63 -2.97
C GLY A 33 -12.63 0.50 -3.77
N GLU A 34 -13.65 1.19 -3.33
CA GLU A 34 -14.96 1.18 -3.96
C GLU A 34 -14.92 1.77 -5.36
N TYR A 35 -14.09 2.77 -5.56
CA TYR A 35 -14.02 3.49 -6.83
C TYR A 35 -12.77 3.21 -7.62
N GLY A 36 -11.99 2.22 -7.21
CA GLY A 36 -10.79 1.84 -7.93
C GLY A 36 -9.71 1.35 -6.99
N THR A 37 -8.60 0.96 -7.57
CA THR A 37 -7.47 0.45 -6.82
C THR A 37 -6.44 1.56 -6.66
N VAL A 38 -5.90 1.70 -5.45
CA VAL A 38 -4.83 2.65 -5.19
C VAL A 38 -3.59 1.89 -4.76
N VAL A 39 -2.44 2.51 -4.92
CA VAL A 39 -1.19 1.93 -4.47
C VAL A 39 -0.67 2.69 -3.27
N ILE A 40 -0.18 1.95 -2.29
CA ILE A 40 0.46 2.54 -1.11
C ILE A 40 1.95 2.26 -1.24
N VAL A 41 2.75 3.31 -1.30
CA VAL A 41 4.20 3.19 -1.49
C VAL A 41 4.91 4.09 -0.48
N PRO A 42 6.18 3.77 -0.16
CA PRO A 42 6.96 4.68 0.66
C PRO A 42 7.08 6.04 -0.02
N HIS A 43 7.13 7.08 0.78
CA HIS A 43 7.22 8.44 0.27
C HIS A 43 8.41 8.63 -0.68
N GLU A 44 9.52 7.97 -0.38
CA GLU A 44 10.71 8.06 -1.20
C GLU A 44 10.47 7.52 -2.61
N ASP A 45 9.72 6.42 -2.70
CA ASP A 45 9.41 5.81 -3.98
C ASP A 45 8.47 6.69 -4.79
N TYR A 46 7.55 7.36 -4.12
CA TYR A 46 6.65 8.27 -4.79
C TYR A 46 7.42 9.42 -5.45
N ALA A 47 8.42 9.95 -4.76
CA ALA A 47 9.23 11.03 -5.29
C ALA A 47 9.94 10.61 -6.58
N GLU A 48 10.33 9.36 -6.69
CA GLU A 48 10.99 8.84 -7.88
C GLU A 48 10.03 8.67 -9.06
N LEU A 49 8.74 8.56 -8.79
CA LEU A 49 7.75 8.43 -9.85
C LEU A 49 7.46 9.75 -10.56
N LEU A 50 7.85 10.85 -9.96
CA LEU A 50 7.66 12.17 -10.56
C LEU A 50 8.79 12.51 -11.49
#